data_0ef3d478cc5fa358b4d485ebc0bd914f
#
_entry.id   0ef3d478cc5fa358b4d485ebc0bd914f
#
_cell.length_a   1.000
_cell.length_b   1.000
_cell.length_c   1.000
_cell.angle_alpha   90.00
_cell.angle_beta   90.00
_cell.angle_gamma   90.00
#
_symmetry.space_group_name_H-M   'P 1'
#
loop_
_entity.id
_entity.type
_entity.pdbx_description
1 polymer ?
#
loop_
_entity_poly.entity_id
_entity_poly.type
_entity_poly.pdbx_seq_one_letter_code
_entity_poly.pdbx_strand_id
1 'polypeptide(L)'
;FEEVLSMFLPWRKGPFQVGKTLIDTEWRSDWKWQRINSHIEPLEGKQVLDIGCGNGYHLFRMLGAGAELALGIDPTILFNYQFSLLQRLSQPNNAYLLPLRSEHLPQFNGFDTVFSLGVLYHRRSPIDHLKELLSFAKPGGELVLETLIVEGDQNTLLIPRDRYAKMANVWFIPSVPTLCSWLKKL
;
A
#
# COMPACT_ATOMS: atom_id res chain seq x y z
N PHE A 1 6.84 28.28 0.86
CA PHE A 1 6.87 26.81 1.06
C PHE A 1 5.52 26.19 0.69
N GLU A 2 4.40 26.75 1.18
CA GLU A 2 3.04 26.28 0.84
C GLU A 2 2.75 26.32 -0.66
N GLU A 3 3.22 27.35 -1.35
CA GLU A 3 3.11 27.48 -2.79
C GLU A 3 3.81 26.31 -3.52
N VAL A 4 4.98 25.89 -3.04
CA VAL A 4 5.68 24.70 -3.58
C VAL A 4 4.85 23.44 -3.34
N LEU A 5 4.28 23.26 -2.14
CA LEU A 5 3.45 22.08 -1.84
C LEU A 5 2.18 22.04 -2.67
N SER A 6 1.62 23.19 -3.04
CA SER A 6 0.42 23.28 -3.89
C SER A 6 0.68 22.80 -5.32
N MET A 7 1.92 22.89 -5.83
CA MET A 7 2.29 22.36 -7.13
C MET A 7 2.21 20.84 -7.22
N PHE A 8 2.22 20.15 -6.09
CA PHE A 8 2.15 18.69 -5.98
C PHE A 8 0.72 18.17 -5.69
N LEU A 9 -0.30 18.99 -5.77
CA LEU A 9 -1.68 18.56 -5.60
C LEU A 9 -2.11 17.59 -6.71
N PRO A 10 -3.01 16.61 -6.43
CA PRO A 10 -3.63 16.36 -5.12
C PRO A 10 -2.78 15.47 -4.22
N TRP A 11 -2.76 15.78 -2.92
CA TRP A 11 -2.18 14.91 -1.90
C TRP A 11 -3.23 13.88 -1.45
N ARG A 12 -3.00 12.62 -1.74
CA ARG A 12 -4.00 11.58 -1.47
C ARG A 12 -3.79 10.87 -0.14
N LYS A 13 -2.58 10.36 0.14
CA LYS A 13 -2.25 9.67 1.40
C LYS A 13 -1.55 10.64 2.37
N GLY A 14 -1.89 10.55 3.66
CA GLY A 14 -1.33 11.36 4.73
C GLY A 14 -2.19 11.27 6.02
N PRO A 15 -2.23 12.31 6.86
CA PRO A 15 -1.63 13.64 6.67
C PRO A 15 -0.11 13.67 6.91
N PHE A 16 0.54 14.75 6.46
CA PHE A 16 1.94 15.02 6.78
C PHE A 16 2.08 16.35 7.50
N GLN A 17 2.97 16.40 8.48
CA GLN A 17 3.40 17.64 9.11
C GLN A 17 4.84 17.94 8.68
N VAL A 18 5.04 19.05 7.97
CA VAL A 18 6.35 19.48 7.52
C VAL A 18 6.66 20.87 8.10
N GLY A 19 7.48 20.90 9.13
CA GLY A 19 7.69 22.12 9.93
C GLY A 19 6.38 22.60 10.56
N LYS A 20 5.94 23.81 10.20
CA LYS A 20 4.67 24.38 10.66
C LYS A 20 3.49 24.12 9.71
N THR A 21 3.74 23.55 8.53
CA THR A 21 2.71 23.35 7.51
C THR A 21 2.11 21.96 7.63
N LEU A 22 0.79 21.89 7.78
CA LEU A 22 0.02 20.65 7.71
C LEU A 22 -0.40 20.44 6.26
N ILE A 23 0.00 19.28 5.70
CA ILE A 23 -0.52 18.78 4.42
C ILE A 23 -1.71 17.88 4.76
N ASP A 24 -2.91 18.43 4.72
CA ASP A 24 -4.14 17.66 4.82
C ASP A 24 -4.36 16.87 3.51
N THR A 25 -4.93 15.70 3.62
CA THR A 25 -4.99 14.75 2.49
C THR A 25 -6.37 14.14 2.34
N GLU A 26 -6.66 13.68 1.11
CA GLU A 26 -7.94 13.07 0.77
C GLU A 26 -8.22 11.83 1.63
N TRP A 27 -7.20 11.03 1.92
CA TRP A 27 -7.33 9.78 2.69
C TRP A 27 -6.56 9.87 4.00
N ARG A 28 -7.23 9.50 5.08
CA ARG A 28 -6.66 9.42 6.44
C ARG A 28 -5.86 8.11 6.58
N SER A 29 -4.64 8.13 6.02
CA SER A 29 -3.73 6.98 6.06
C SER A 29 -3.18 6.72 7.47
N ASP A 30 -3.18 7.73 8.34
CA ASP A 30 -2.89 7.61 9.76
C ASP A 30 -3.89 6.69 10.49
N TRP A 31 -5.20 6.82 10.19
CA TRP A 31 -6.21 5.93 10.75
C TRP A 31 -6.06 4.51 10.23
N LYS A 32 -5.72 4.34 8.94
CA LYS A 32 -5.43 3.03 8.37
C LYS A 32 -4.25 2.39 9.09
N TRP A 33 -3.14 3.12 9.26
CA TRP A 33 -1.97 2.62 9.97
C TRP A 33 -2.28 2.20 11.41
N GLN A 34 -3.04 3.01 12.16
CA GLN A 34 -3.46 2.68 13.52
C GLN A 34 -4.24 1.36 13.59
N ARG A 35 -5.11 1.08 12.60
CA ARG A 35 -5.87 -0.17 12.56
C ARG A 35 -5.01 -1.41 12.29
N ILE A 36 -4.00 -1.29 11.42
CA ILE A 36 -3.20 -2.46 11.03
C ILE A 36 -1.99 -2.69 11.94
N ASN A 37 -1.36 -1.64 12.44
CA ASN A 37 -0.08 -1.74 13.17
C ASN A 37 -0.13 -2.63 14.42
N SER A 38 -1.28 -2.72 15.08
CA SER A 38 -1.46 -3.58 16.26
C SER A 38 -1.76 -5.05 15.94
N HIS A 39 -1.89 -5.41 14.66
CA HIS A 39 -2.30 -6.74 14.20
C HIS A 39 -1.26 -7.40 13.29
N ILE A 40 -0.14 -6.73 13.03
CA ILE A 40 0.96 -7.25 12.23
C ILE A 40 2.13 -7.64 13.14
N GLU A 41 2.98 -8.50 12.63
CA GLU A 41 4.24 -8.82 13.30
C GLU A 41 5.12 -7.57 13.45
N PRO A 42 5.87 -7.41 14.56
CA PRO A 42 6.79 -6.29 14.74
C PRO A 42 7.71 -6.10 13.54
N LEU A 43 7.89 -4.86 13.09
CA LEU A 43 8.70 -4.54 11.91
C LEU A 43 10.18 -4.29 12.24
N GLU A 44 10.57 -4.35 13.51
CA GLU A 44 11.95 -4.10 13.94
C GLU A 44 12.95 -4.97 13.17
N GLY A 45 13.92 -4.34 12.51
CA GLY A 45 14.97 -5.00 11.72
C GLY A 45 14.50 -5.67 10.43
N LYS A 46 13.22 -5.55 10.06
CA LYS A 46 12.64 -6.20 8.87
C LYS A 46 12.84 -5.37 7.60
N GLN A 47 12.97 -6.08 6.48
CA GLN A 47 12.88 -5.53 5.13
C GLN A 47 11.42 -5.63 4.65
N VAL A 48 10.82 -4.50 4.34
CA VAL A 48 9.40 -4.44 3.98
C VAL A 48 9.19 -3.91 2.56
N LEU A 49 8.17 -4.44 1.88
CA LEU A 49 7.73 -4.00 0.55
C LEU A 49 6.27 -3.51 0.63
N ASP A 50 5.99 -2.32 0.09
CA ASP A 50 4.61 -1.78 -0.03
C ASP A 50 4.22 -1.64 -1.50
N ILE A 51 3.32 -2.49 -1.96
CA ILE A 51 2.80 -2.52 -3.33
C ILE A 51 1.63 -1.52 -3.46
N GLY A 52 1.77 -0.55 -4.36
CA GLY A 52 0.80 0.55 -4.49
C GLY A 52 0.91 1.55 -3.34
N CYS A 53 2.15 1.86 -2.97
CA CYS A 53 2.46 2.68 -1.80
C CYS A 53 1.97 4.13 -1.90
N GLY A 54 1.55 4.59 -3.09
CA GLY A 54 1.20 5.98 -3.34
C GLY A 54 2.41 6.90 -3.12
N ASN A 55 2.20 7.99 -2.38
CA ASN A 55 3.27 8.93 -2.04
C ASN A 55 4.19 8.48 -0.88
N GLY A 56 4.16 7.19 -0.53
CA GLY A 56 5.05 6.61 0.47
C GLY A 56 4.69 6.89 1.93
N TYR A 57 3.49 7.37 2.24
CA TYR A 57 3.10 7.64 3.64
C TYR A 57 3.39 6.45 4.57
N HIS A 58 2.99 5.24 4.16
CA HIS A 58 3.21 4.05 4.99
C HIS A 58 4.69 3.64 5.07
N LEU A 59 5.53 3.95 4.06
CA LEU A 59 6.98 3.69 4.15
C LEU A 59 7.62 4.43 5.33
N PHE A 60 7.26 5.71 5.54
CA PHE A 60 7.70 6.46 6.70
C PHE A 60 7.19 5.87 8.01
N ARG A 61 5.96 5.34 8.02
CA ARG A 61 5.39 4.67 9.20
C ARG A 61 6.08 3.35 9.51
N MET A 62 6.41 2.56 8.47
CA MET A 62 7.15 1.29 8.60
C MET A 62 8.56 1.52 9.16
N LEU A 63 9.28 2.52 8.66
CA LEU A 63 10.57 2.92 9.24
C LEU A 63 10.42 3.41 10.67
N GLY A 64 9.40 4.21 10.98
CA GLY A 64 9.10 4.64 12.34
C GLY A 64 8.71 3.51 13.29
N ALA A 65 8.31 2.36 12.76
CA ALA A 65 8.05 1.11 13.49
C ALA A 65 9.26 0.18 13.53
N GLY A 66 10.45 0.65 13.14
CA GLY A 66 11.72 -0.06 13.27
C GLY A 66 12.14 -0.89 12.05
N ALA A 67 11.44 -0.80 10.92
CA ALA A 67 11.88 -1.48 9.71
C ALA A 67 13.29 -1.05 9.30
N GLU A 68 14.15 -2.01 8.93
CA GLU A 68 15.51 -1.74 8.44
C GLU A 68 15.50 -1.12 7.05
N LEU A 69 14.57 -1.60 6.21
CA LEU A 69 14.37 -1.15 4.84
C LEU A 69 12.89 -1.08 4.52
N ALA A 70 12.43 0.02 3.94
CA ALA A 70 11.09 0.17 3.40
C ALA A 70 11.16 0.51 1.90
N LEU A 71 10.81 -0.45 1.05
CA LEU A 71 10.70 -0.27 -0.40
C LEU A 71 9.23 -0.15 -0.79
N GLY A 72 8.89 0.90 -1.51
CA GLY A 72 7.58 1.08 -2.11
C GLY A 72 7.62 1.04 -3.62
N ILE A 73 6.56 0.59 -4.25
CA ILE A 73 6.36 0.76 -5.69
C ILE A 73 5.00 1.38 -5.98
N ASP A 74 4.98 2.36 -6.86
CA ASP A 74 3.76 2.98 -7.39
C ASP A 74 4.05 3.60 -8.76
N PRO A 75 3.29 3.26 -9.82
CA PRO A 75 3.55 3.77 -11.16
C PRO A 75 3.18 5.24 -11.36
N THR A 76 2.54 5.89 -10.38
CA THR A 76 2.06 7.26 -10.49
C THR A 76 3.20 8.25 -10.27
N ILE A 77 3.63 8.91 -11.34
CA ILE A 77 4.78 9.83 -11.32
C ILE A 77 4.60 10.96 -10.29
N LEU A 78 3.40 11.51 -10.14
CA LEU A 78 3.14 12.54 -9.13
C LEU A 78 3.47 12.06 -7.71
N PHE A 79 3.09 10.83 -7.38
CA PHE A 79 3.37 10.26 -6.06
C PHE A 79 4.87 10.06 -5.81
N ASN A 80 5.62 9.70 -6.85
CA ASN A 80 7.06 9.59 -6.78
C ASN A 80 7.72 10.95 -6.52
N TYR A 81 7.23 12.02 -7.14
CA TYR A 81 7.70 13.37 -6.86
C TYR A 81 7.34 13.84 -5.44
N GLN A 82 6.11 13.56 -4.99
CA GLN A 82 5.68 13.86 -3.61
C GLN A 82 6.59 13.14 -2.59
N PHE A 83 6.87 11.86 -2.81
CA PHE A 83 7.78 11.08 -1.98
C PHE A 83 9.19 11.69 -1.98
N SER A 84 9.75 11.99 -3.16
CA SER A 84 11.09 12.58 -3.28
C SER A 84 11.21 13.91 -2.55
N LEU A 85 10.17 14.75 -2.58
CA LEU A 85 10.12 15.98 -1.80
C LEU A 85 10.13 15.71 -0.30
N LEU A 86 9.25 14.83 0.17
CA LEU A 86 9.17 14.47 1.60
C LEU A 86 10.45 13.79 2.10
N GLN A 87 11.05 12.92 1.28
CA GLN A 87 12.31 12.26 1.60
C GLN A 87 13.45 13.27 1.78
N ARG A 88 13.54 14.28 0.92
CA ARG A 88 14.55 15.34 1.05
C ARG A 88 14.36 16.19 2.31
N LEU A 89 13.12 16.41 2.73
CA LEU A 89 12.80 17.22 3.90
C LEU A 89 13.00 16.46 5.22
N SER A 90 12.67 15.17 5.25
CA SER A 90 12.74 14.33 6.46
C SER A 90 14.02 13.51 6.56
N GLN A 91 14.76 13.35 5.45
CA GLN A 91 16.01 12.60 5.35
C GLN A 91 15.97 11.21 6.00
N PRO A 92 14.93 10.39 5.78
CA PRO A 92 14.89 9.05 6.31
C PRO A 92 15.96 8.21 5.62
N ASN A 93 16.71 7.45 6.39
CA ASN A 93 17.56 6.41 5.85
C ASN A 93 16.69 5.21 5.43
N ASN A 94 17.04 4.52 4.33
CA ASN A 94 16.46 3.24 3.92
C ASN A 94 14.97 3.25 3.52
N ALA A 95 14.42 4.42 3.10
CA ALA A 95 13.13 4.49 2.42
C ALA A 95 13.34 4.72 0.92
N TYR A 96 12.76 3.88 0.09
CA TYR A 96 12.86 3.98 -1.36
C TYR A 96 11.49 3.82 -2.01
N LEU A 97 11.22 4.57 -3.07
CA LEU A 97 10.03 4.44 -3.88
C LEU A 97 10.43 4.38 -5.36
N LEU A 98 9.96 3.33 -6.04
CA LEU A 98 10.24 3.11 -7.46
C LEU A 98 8.97 3.32 -8.30
N PRO A 99 9.06 4.00 -9.46
CA PRO A 99 7.93 4.26 -10.36
C PRO A 99 7.60 3.01 -11.20
N LEU A 100 7.31 1.90 -10.52
CA LEU A 100 7.08 0.60 -11.14
C LEU A 100 5.69 0.07 -10.81
N ARG A 101 5.20 -0.82 -11.66
CA ARG A 101 4.09 -1.73 -11.33
C ARG A 101 4.67 -3.03 -10.77
N SER A 102 3.87 -3.77 -10.00
CA SER A 102 4.31 -5.03 -9.40
C SER A 102 4.76 -6.06 -10.44
N GLU A 103 4.11 -6.12 -11.60
CA GLU A 103 4.48 -7.01 -12.70
C GLU A 103 5.86 -6.72 -13.33
N HIS A 104 6.46 -5.58 -13.01
CA HIS A 104 7.82 -5.22 -13.46
C HIS A 104 8.92 -5.58 -12.46
N LEU A 105 8.54 -6.00 -11.24
CA LEU A 105 9.52 -6.50 -10.29
C LEU A 105 9.91 -7.94 -10.62
N PRO A 106 11.19 -8.28 -10.52
CA PRO A 106 11.59 -9.68 -10.59
C PRO A 106 11.01 -10.45 -9.41
N GLN A 107 10.60 -11.67 -9.62
CA GLN A 107 10.18 -12.55 -8.53
C GLN A 107 11.41 -12.93 -7.70
N PHE A 108 11.40 -12.55 -6.44
CA PHE A 108 12.43 -12.93 -5.49
C PHE A 108 11.87 -12.89 -4.07
N ASN A 109 12.15 -13.91 -3.30
CA ASN A 109 11.69 -14.03 -1.92
C ASN A 109 12.59 -13.20 -0.99
N GLY A 110 12.45 -11.87 -1.05
CA GLY A 110 13.40 -10.94 -0.42
C GLY A 110 12.88 -10.20 0.81
N PHE A 111 11.56 -10.13 1.02
CA PHE A 111 10.97 -9.29 2.05
C PHE A 111 10.41 -10.12 3.21
N ASP A 112 10.60 -9.61 4.43
CA ASP A 112 10.04 -10.20 5.65
C ASP A 112 8.54 -9.95 5.75
N THR A 113 8.09 -8.76 5.32
CA THR A 113 6.68 -8.38 5.27
C THR A 113 6.37 -7.67 3.94
N VAL A 114 5.32 -8.12 3.26
CA VAL A 114 4.80 -7.52 2.02
C VAL A 114 3.45 -6.89 2.31
N PHE A 115 3.30 -5.60 2.00
CA PHE A 115 2.06 -4.86 2.17
C PHE A 115 1.37 -4.64 0.82
N SER A 116 0.04 -4.75 0.83
CA SER A 116 -0.83 -4.38 -0.29
C SER A 116 -2.09 -3.73 0.28
N LEU A 117 -2.07 -2.40 0.39
CA LEU A 117 -3.08 -1.62 1.11
C LEU A 117 -3.95 -0.82 0.14
N GLY A 118 -5.13 -1.36 -0.18
CA GLY A 118 -6.07 -0.73 -1.09
C GLY A 118 -5.77 -0.94 -2.57
N VAL A 119 -5.19 -2.09 -2.96
CA VAL A 119 -4.79 -2.39 -4.34
C VAL A 119 -5.59 -3.53 -4.96
N LEU A 120 -5.96 -4.55 -4.20
CA LEU A 120 -6.55 -5.80 -4.72
C LEU A 120 -7.77 -5.54 -5.60
N TYR A 121 -8.68 -4.67 -5.19
CA TYR A 121 -9.90 -4.36 -5.96
C TYR A 121 -9.64 -3.63 -7.28
N HIS A 122 -8.43 -3.09 -7.49
CA HIS A 122 -7.99 -2.51 -8.75
C HIS A 122 -7.38 -3.54 -9.72
N ARG A 123 -7.18 -4.78 -9.27
CA ARG A 123 -6.54 -5.82 -10.08
C ARG A 123 -7.60 -6.62 -10.85
N ARG A 124 -7.39 -6.78 -12.17
CA ARG A 124 -8.29 -7.57 -13.03
C ARG A 124 -8.21 -9.06 -12.73
N SER A 125 -7.07 -9.54 -12.25
CA SER A 125 -6.87 -10.90 -11.76
C SER A 125 -6.42 -10.86 -10.30
N PRO A 126 -7.37 -10.90 -9.34
CA PRO A 126 -7.03 -10.81 -7.92
C PRO A 126 -6.19 -12.00 -7.45
N ILE A 127 -6.42 -13.20 -7.99
CA ILE A 127 -5.67 -14.41 -7.62
C ILE A 127 -4.21 -14.32 -8.08
N ASP A 128 -3.97 -13.85 -9.31
CA ASP A 128 -2.60 -13.69 -9.80
C ASP A 128 -1.86 -12.60 -9.01
N HIS A 129 -2.57 -11.53 -8.62
CA HIS A 129 -1.98 -10.51 -7.75
C HIS A 129 -1.60 -11.08 -6.39
N LEU A 130 -2.44 -11.90 -5.77
CA LEU A 130 -2.10 -12.55 -4.49
C LEU A 130 -0.88 -13.48 -4.64
N LYS A 131 -0.78 -14.26 -5.72
CA LYS A 131 0.41 -15.07 -6.02
C LYS A 131 1.66 -14.22 -6.20
N GLU A 132 1.52 -13.11 -6.92
CA GLU A 132 2.60 -12.14 -7.11
C GLU A 132 3.11 -11.60 -5.77
N LEU A 133 2.20 -11.16 -4.87
CA LEU A 133 2.56 -10.68 -3.53
C LEU A 133 3.33 -11.74 -2.73
N LEU A 134 2.84 -12.98 -2.75
CA LEU A 134 3.51 -14.09 -2.06
C LEU A 134 4.90 -14.38 -2.63
N SER A 135 5.14 -14.17 -3.93
CA SER A 135 6.45 -14.38 -4.55
C SER A 135 7.51 -13.36 -4.12
N PHE A 136 7.13 -12.27 -3.49
CA PHE A 136 8.06 -11.28 -2.94
C PHE A 136 8.40 -11.55 -1.46
N ALA A 137 7.56 -12.29 -0.74
CA ALA A 137 7.79 -12.61 0.66
C ALA A 137 8.81 -13.76 0.82
N LYS A 138 9.67 -13.66 1.82
CA LYS A 138 10.53 -14.78 2.27
C LYS A 138 9.65 -15.97 2.69
N PRO A 139 10.16 -17.21 2.65
CA PRO A 139 9.49 -18.32 3.30
C PRO A 139 9.24 -18.02 4.78
N GLY A 140 7.98 -18.13 5.22
CA GLY A 140 7.56 -17.75 6.57
C GLY A 140 7.37 -16.23 6.78
N GLY A 141 7.53 -15.42 5.74
CA GLY A 141 7.22 -13.98 5.78
C GLY A 141 5.73 -13.70 5.86
N GLU A 142 5.39 -12.45 6.14
CA GLU A 142 4.01 -12.00 6.34
C GLU A 142 3.49 -11.23 5.13
N LEU A 143 2.23 -11.50 4.73
CA LEU A 143 1.47 -10.68 3.79
C LEU A 143 0.40 -9.89 4.54
N VAL A 144 0.53 -8.57 4.53
CA VAL A 144 -0.46 -7.64 5.08
C VAL A 144 -1.34 -7.10 3.96
N LEU A 145 -2.57 -7.58 3.91
CA LEU A 145 -3.54 -7.25 2.87
C LEU A 145 -4.70 -6.44 3.43
N GLU A 146 -4.98 -5.28 2.82
CA GLU A 146 -6.19 -4.50 3.09
C GLU A 146 -6.92 -4.21 1.78
N THR A 147 -8.22 -4.45 1.75
CA THR A 147 -9.04 -4.29 0.56
C THR A 147 -10.49 -3.91 0.92
N LEU A 148 -11.25 -3.47 -0.08
CA LEU A 148 -12.70 -3.35 0.04
C LEU A 148 -13.30 -4.74 0.21
N ILE A 149 -14.34 -4.82 1.03
CA ILE A 149 -15.11 -6.04 1.25
C ILE A 149 -16.61 -5.75 1.12
N VAL A 150 -17.38 -6.81 0.86
CA VAL A 150 -18.86 -6.83 0.91
C VAL A 150 -19.30 -7.85 1.97
N GLU A 151 -20.40 -7.59 2.63
CA GLU A 151 -21.02 -8.58 3.52
C GLU A 151 -21.51 -9.80 2.72
N GLY A 152 -21.28 -10.99 3.25
CA GLY A 152 -21.72 -12.23 2.62
C GLY A 152 -20.92 -13.46 3.03
N ASP A 153 -21.26 -14.59 2.42
CA ASP A 153 -20.64 -15.88 2.64
C ASP A 153 -19.41 -16.12 1.71
N GLN A 154 -18.94 -17.36 1.69
CA GLN A 154 -17.78 -17.78 0.88
C GLN A 154 -18.00 -17.75 -0.64
N ASN A 155 -19.25 -17.53 -1.10
CA ASN A 155 -19.62 -17.43 -2.51
C ASN A 155 -19.97 -16.00 -2.92
N THR A 156 -19.87 -15.03 -2.00
CA THR A 156 -20.28 -13.66 -2.23
C THR A 156 -19.14 -12.84 -2.81
N LEU A 157 -19.38 -12.31 -4.00
CA LEU A 157 -18.45 -11.46 -4.74
C LEU A 157 -19.23 -10.37 -5.48
N LEU A 158 -18.97 -9.11 -5.17
CA LEU A 158 -19.52 -7.98 -5.91
C LEU A 158 -18.62 -7.63 -7.10
N ILE A 159 -19.22 -7.60 -8.29
CA ILE A 159 -18.60 -7.11 -9.52
C ILE A 159 -19.34 -5.84 -9.93
N PRO A 160 -18.77 -4.65 -9.71
CA PRO A 160 -19.39 -3.39 -10.11
C PRO A 160 -19.58 -3.33 -11.63
N ARG A 161 -20.78 -2.93 -12.09
CA ARG A 161 -21.05 -2.78 -13.55
C ARG A 161 -20.28 -1.62 -14.16
N ASP A 162 -20.20 -0.51 -13.43
CA ASP A 162 -19.59 0.73 -13.87
C ASP A 162 -18.59 1.24 -12.84
N ARG A 163 -18.93 2.35 -12.17
CA ARG A 163 -18.12 2.98 -11.14
C ARG A 163 -18.52 2.50 -9.75
N TYR A 164 -17.55 2.27 -8.91
CA TYR A 164 -17.76 2.06 -7.49
C TYR A 164 -17.15 3.23 -6.71
N ALA A 165 -17.95 3.93 -5.91
CA ALA A 165 -17.49 5.10 -5.15
C ALA A 165 -16.66 6.10 -6.00
N LYS A 166 -17.14 6.44 -7.21
CA LYS A 166 -16.48 7.29 -8.23
C LYS A 166 -15.25 6.68 -8.91
N MET A 167 -14.75 5.52 -8.47
CA MET A 167 -13.62 4.82 -9.10
C MET A 167 -14.09 3.98 -10.29
N ALA A 168 -13.44 4.15 -11.44
CA ALA A 168 -13.77 3.42 -12.68
C ALA A 168 -13.06 2.07 -12.80
N ASN A 169 -12.13 1.77 -11.90
CA ASN A 169 -11.21 0.64 -11.98
C ASN A 169 -11.34 -0.31 -10.78
N VAL A 170 -12.55 -0.47 -10.25
CA VAL A 170 -12.86 -1.50 -9.24
C VAL A 170 -13.43 -2.71 -9.96
N TRP A 171 -12.76 -3.84 -9.83
CA TRP A 171 -13.10 -5.07 -10.58
C TRP A 171 -13.80 -6.09 -9.71
N PHE A 172 -13.30 -6.32 -8.49
CA PHE A 172 -13.82 -7.35 -7.60
C PHE A 172 -13.80 -6.86 -6.16
N ILE A 173 -14.92 -7.04 -5.46
CA ILE A 173 -15.04 -6.79 -4.01
C ILE A 173 -15.53 -8.09 -3.37
N PRO A 174 -14.64 -8.90 -2.79
CA PRO A 174 -15.01 -10.16 -2.15
C PRO A 174 -15.63 -9.93 -0.77
N SER A 175 -16.38 -10.92 -0.28
CA SER A 175 -16.63 -11.05 1.15
C SER A 175 -15.36 -11.53 1.87
N VAL A 176 -15.30 -11.36 3.19
CA VAL A 176 -14.17 -11.88 3.99
C VAL A 176 -14.03 -13.41 3.83
N PRO A 177 -15.11 -14.22 3.92
CA PRO A 177 -14.99 -15.66 3.69
C PRO A 177 -14.49 -16.03 2.29
N THR A 178 -14.91 -15.29 1.24
CA THR A 178 -14.41 -15.49 -0.13
C THR A 178 -12.91 -15.20 -0.22
N LEU A 179 -12.46 -14.08 0.33
CA LEU A 179 -11.05 -13.71 0.36
C LEU A 179 -10.20 -14.75 1.10
N CYS A 180 -10.68 -15.22 2.27
CA CYS A 180 -10.02 -16.29 3.02
C CYS A 180 -9.95 -17.59 2.20
N SER A 181 -10.99 -17.91 1.43
CA SER A 181 -10.99 -19.10 0.55
C SER A 181 -9.96 -18.97 -0.59
N TRP A 182 -9.76 -17.77 -1.12
CA TRP A 182 -8.71 -17.52 -2.12
C TRP A 182 -7.32 -17.73 -1.52
N LEU A 183 -7.06 -17.14 -0.35
CA LEU A 183 -5.76 -17.25 0.32
C LEU A 183 -5.41 -18.69 0.73
N LYS A 184 -6.41 -19.50 1.11
CA LYS A 184 -6.20 -20.92 1.45
C LYS A 184 -5.84 -21.81 0.26
N LYS A 185 -6.12 -21.37 -0.97
CA LYS A 185 -5.82 -22.10 -2.20
C LYS A 185 -4.43 -21.78 -2.78
N LEU A 186 -3.77 -20.76 -2.26
CA LEU A 186 -2.45 -20.30 -2.67
C LEU A 186 -1.34 -20.89 -1.82
#